data_9c4dffaa1e23d9044df031aaf05e487f
#
_entry.id   9c4dffaa1e23d9044df031aaf05e487f
#
_cell.length_a   1.000
_cell.length_b   1.000
_cell.length_c   1.000
_cell.angle_alpha   90.00
_cell.angle_beta   90.00
_cell.angle_gamma   90.00
#
_symmetry.space_group_name_H-M   'P 1'
#
loop_
_entity.id
_entity.type
_entity.pdbx_description
1 polymer ?
#
loop_
_entity_poly.entity_id
_entity_poly.type
_entity_poly.pdbx_seq_one_letter_code
_entity_poly.pdbx_strand_id
1 'polypeptide(L)'
;MVRSPLDDVPSPPSRAVENASLRVLMQACVVLLILVVLYLAILPNRPAPSFSTLTWAEVPRYSVENPAQNTGRIIFSVYLSSFEVSDTSYRVNVQFEGQTVATQNVLLASTSSRQIDFSIPVKGKLDTQNQILVSVTKPSVRADENASKDDVPLELVGYFAG
;
A
#
# COMPACT_ATOMS: atom_id res chain seq x y z
N MET A 1 -5.53 74.20 44.29
CA MET A 1 -5.76 73.81 42.88
C MET A 1 -5.90 72.32 42.82
N VAL A 2 -7.12 71.80 42.74
CA VAL A 2 -7.39 70.33 42.68
C VAL A 2 -7.56 70.04 41.19
N ARG A 3 -6.64 69.18 40.65
CA ARG A 3 -6.73 68.64 39.29
C ARG A 3 -7.93 67.73 39.22
N SER A 4 -8.81 67.97 38.25
CA SER A 4 -9.97 67.15 37.98
C SER A 4 -9.53 65.81 37.36
N PRO A 5 -10.05 64.63 37.75
CA PRO A 5 -9.64 63.29 37.27
C PRO A 5 -10.25 62.91 35.88
N LEU A 6 -10.67 63.87 35.10
CA LEU A 6 -11.39 63.65 33.82
C LEU A 6 -10.55 63.87 32.54
N ASP A 7 -9.23 64.14 32.69
CA ASP A 7 -8.37 64.43 31.52
C ASP A 7 -7.67 63.25 30.89
N ASP A 8 -7.90 62.02 31.37
CA ASP A 8 -7.30 60.80 30.82
C ASP A 8 -8.29 59.98 29.98
N VAL A 9 -9.04 60.61 29.10
CA VAL A 9 -9.77 59.88 28.07
C VAL A 9 -8.78 59.57 26.94
N PRO A 10 -8.47 58.27 26.67
CA PRO A 10 -7.58 57.93 25.60
C PRO A 10 -8.19 58.44 24.27
N SER A 11 -7.44 59.26 23.55
CA SER A 11 -7.83 59.76 22.26
C SER A 11 -8.11 58.61 21.32
N PRO A 12 -9.20 58.60 20.53
CA PRO A 12 -9.52 57.54 19.60
C PRO A 12 -8.36 57.37 18.59
N PRO A 13 -8.02 56.12 18.23
CA PRO A 13 -6.93 55.88 17.29
C PRO A 13 -7.15 56.70 16.01
N SER A 14 -6.12 57.36 15.54
CA SER A 14 -6.21 58.19 14.35
C SER A 14 -6.60 57.31 13.15
N ARG A 15 -7.50 57.83 12.26
CA ARG A 15 -7.95 57.13 11.04
C ARG A 15 -6.79 56.57 10.19
N ALA A 16 -5.58 57.11 10.33
CA ALA A 16 -4.37 56.66 9.66
C ALA A 16 -3.90 55.26 10.20
N VAL A 17 -4.05 55.01 11.51
CA VAL A 17 -3.69 53.74 12.15
C VAL A 17 -4.71 52.68 11.79
N GLU A 18 -6.00 52.98 11.75
CA GLU A 18 -7.03 52.05 11.30
C GLU A 18 -6.84 51.64 9.84
N ASN A 19 -6.53 52.58 8.95
CA ASN A 19 -6.28 52.29 7.54
C ASN A 19 -5.00 51.46 7.34
N ALA A 20 -3.98 51.64 8.17
CA ALA A 20 -2.75 50.82 8.12
C ALA A 20 -3.01 49.40 8.58
N SER A 21 -3.74 49.20 9.68
CA SER A 21 -4.11 47.86 10.18
C SER A 21 -5.01 47.13 9.20
N LEU A 22 -5.95 47.80 8.56
CA LEU A 22 -6.82 47.22 7.54
C LEU A 22 -6.03 46.74 6.31
N ARG A 23 -5.02 47.50 5.86
CA ARG A 23 -4.15 47.12 4.76
C ARG A 23 -3.33 45.89 5.09
N VAL A 24 -2.76 45.80 6.30
CA VAL A 24 -1.99 44.64 6.76
C VAL A 24 -2.88 43.42 6.82
N LEU A 25 -4.12 43.55 7.34
CA LEU A 25 -5.08 42.45 7.40
C LEU A 25 -5.43 41.93 5.99
N MET A 26 -5.73 42.87 5.05
CA MET A 26 -6.02 42.47 3.66
C MET A 26 -4.84 41.74 3.00
N GLN A 27 -3.62 42.22 3.22
CA GLN A 27 -2.42 41.56 2.69
C GLN A 27 -2.25 40.16 3.28
N ALA A 28 -2.46 39.98 4.58
CA ALA A 28 -2.41 38.67 5.23
C ALA A 28 -3.47 37.71 4.66
N CYS A 29 -4.70 38.18 4.43
CA CYS A 29 -5.76 37.38 3.81
C CYS A 29 -5.40 36.96 2.38
N VAL A 30 -4.82 37.85 1.57
CA VAL A 30 -4.38 37.51 0.20
C VAL A 30 -3.28 36.46 0.22
N VAL A 31 -2.28 36.59 1.09
CA VAL A 31 -1.19 35.59 1.23
C VAL A 31 -1.75 34.24 1.66
N LEU A 32 -2.66 34.21 2.64
CA LEU A 32 -3.31 33.01 3.10
C LEU A 32 -4.09 32.33 1.96
N LEU A 33 -4.84 33.10 1.18
CA LEU A 33 -5.60 32.59 0.04
C LEU A 33 -4.69 31.96 -1.03
N ILE A 34 -3.55 32.61 -1.34
CA ILE A 34 -2.55 32.06 -2.26
C ILE A 34 -1.98 30.75 -1.73
N LEU A 35 -1.66 30.68 -0.43
CA LEU A 35 -1.14 29.45 0.19
C LEU A 35 -2.18 28.32 0.13
N VAL A 36 -3.46 28.61 0.37
CA VAL A 36 -4.53 27.61 0.26
C VAL A 36 -4.69 27.14 -1.18
N VAL A 37 -4.66 28.03 -2.17
CA VAL A 37 -4.74 27.64 -3.59
C VAL A 37 -3.55 26.80 -4.00
N LEU A 38 -2.33 27.17 -3.60
CA LEU A 38 -1.12 26.36 -3.85
C LEU A 38 -1.22 24.99 -3.19
N TYR A 39 -1.68 24.92 -1.95
CA TYR A 39 -1.89 23.65 -1.24
C TYR A 39 -2.89 22.77 -1.97
N LEU A 40 -4.04 23.31 -2.38
CA LEU A 40 -5.05 22.56 -3.15
C LEU A 40 -4.57 22.16 -4.54
N ALA A 41 -3.68 22.91 -5.18
CA ALA A 41 -3.10 22.57 -6.47
C ALA A 41 -2.05 21.44 -6.36
N ILE A 42 -1.38 21.31 -5.22
CA ILE A 42 -0.36 20.27 -4.99
C ILE A 42 -1.01 18.95 -4.54
N LEU A 43 -2.12 18.99 -3.78
CA LEU A 43 -2.80 17.80 -3.25
C LEU A 43 -3.21 16.79 -4.34
N PRO A 44 -3.88 17.16 -5.44
CA PRO A 44 -4.27 16.20 -6.48
C PRO A 44 -3.10 15.65 -7.30
N ASN A 45 -1.92 16.30 -7.26
CA ASN A 45 -0.73 15.86 -7.98
C ASN A 45 0.15 14.89 -7.18
N ARG A 46 -0.24 14.53 -5.96
CA ARG A 46 0.45 13.43 -5.26
C ARG A 46 0.06 12.13 -5.94
N PRO A 47 1.04 11.36 -6.45
CA PRO A 47 0.74 10.04 -6.99
C PRO A 47 0.01 9.26 -5.91
N ALA A 48 -1.12 8.65 -6.25
CA ALA A 48 -1.81 7.75 -5.34
C ALA A 48 -0.80 6.68 -4.89
N PRO A 49 -0.76 6.32 -3.60
CA PRO A 49 0.15 5.28 -3.14
C PRO A 49 -0.17 4.01 -3.91
N SER A 50 0.80 3.52 -4.68
CA SER A 50 0.67 2.27 -5.41
C SER A 50 1.22 1.15 -4.54
N PHE A 51 0.41 0.15 -4.26
CA PHE A 51 0.79 -0.99 -3.45
C PHE A 51 0.02 -2.24 -3.89
N SER A 52 0.49 -3.38 -3.45
CA SER A 52 -0.19 -4.64 -3.69
C SER A 52 -0.26 -5.43 -2.39
N THR A 53 -1.27 -6.27 -2.26
CA THR A 53 -1.43 -7.13 -1.07
C THR A 53 -1.58 -8.59 -1.47
N LEU A 54 -1.06 -9.47 -0.63
CA LEU A 54 -1.16 -10.91 -0.77
C LEU A 54 -1.73 -11.50 0.51
N THR A 55 -2.81 -12.26 0.43
CA THR A 55 -3.47 -12.86 1.58
C THR A 55 -3.94 -14.28 1.26
N TRP A 56 -4.13 -15.13 2.27
CA TRP A 56 -4.74 -16.43 2.09
C TRP A 56 -6.25 -16.28 1.82
N ALA A 57 -6.72 -16.90 0.74
CA ALA A 57 -8.14 -17.16 0.51
C ALA A 57 -8.53 -18.50 1.16
N GLU A 58 -7.71 -19.53 0.93
CA GLU A 58 -7.77 -20.79 1.65
C GLU A 58 -6.35 -21.17 2.11
N VAL A 59 -6.21 -21.48 3.39
CA VAL A 59 -4.94 -21.94 3.96
C VAL A 59 -4.52 -23.29 3.36
N PRO A 60 -3.22 -23.57 3.27
CA PRO A 60 -2.73 -24.84 2.74
C PRO A 60 -3.28 -26.03 3.52
N ARG A 61 -3.78 -27.02 2.78
CA ARG A 61 -4.23 -28.31 3.32
C ARG A 61 -3.74 -29.44 2.44
N TYR A 62 -3.43 -30.56 3.07
CA TYR A 62 -3.06 -31.77 2.37
C TYR A 62 -4.30 -32.66 2.13
N SER A 63 -4.44 -33.14 0.91
CA SER A 63 -5.47 -34.09 0.50
C SER A 63 -4.82 -35.36 -0.02
N VAL A 64 -5.06 -36.50 0.63
CA VAL A 64 -4.54 -37.82 0.22
C VAL A 64 -5.31 -38.29 -1.00
N GLU A 65 -4.61 -38.60 -2.09
CA GLU A 65 -5.21 -39.17 -3.30
C GLU A 65 -5.09 -40.72 -3.31
N ASN A 66 -3.91 -41.25 -3.00
CA ASN A 66 -3.70 -42.68 -2.95
C ASN A 66 -2.82 -43.07 -1.73
N PRO A 67 -3.44 -43.60 -0.66
CA PRO A 67 -2.70 -43.99 0.54
C PRO A 67 -1.65 -45.08 0.29
N ALA A 68 -1.93 -46.01 -0.64
CA ALA A 68 -1.03 -47.11 -0.94
C ALA A 68 0.28 -46.68 -1.64
N GLN A 69 0.23 -45.54 -2.33
CA GLN A 69 1.38 -44.99 -3.04
C GLN A 69 1.97 -43.76 -2.34
N ASN A 70 1.43 -43.35 -1.19
CA ASN A 70 1.78 -42.12 -0.50
C ASN A 70 1.75 -40.89 -1.44
N THR A 71 0.70 -40.78 -2.25
CA THR A 71 0.50 -39.61 -3.13
C THR A 71 -0.68 -38.77 -2.67
N GLY A 72 -0.55 -37.47 -2.79
CA GLY A 72 -1.59 -36.55 -2.46
C GLY A 72 -1.35 -35.18 -3.11
N ARG A 73 -2.18 -34.22 -2.73
CA ARG A 73 -2.06 -32.84 -3.21
C ARG A 73 -2.09 -31.86 -2.05
N ILE A 74 -1.31 -30.81 -2.18
CA ILE A 74 -1.44 -29.62 -1.36
C ILE A 74 -2.35 -28.65 -2.11
N ILE A 75 -3.47 -28.28 -1.48
CA ILE A 75 -4.50 -27.41 -2.06
C ILE A 75 -4.55 -26.15 -1.22
N PHE A 76 -4.50 -25.00 -1.87
CA PHE A 76 -4.65 -23.70 -1.24
C PHE A 76 -5.01 -22.63 -2.27
N SER A 77 -5.46 -21.48 -1.79
CA SER A 77 -5.76 -20.32 -2.63
C SER A 77 -5.24 -19.05 -1.99
N VAL A 78 -4.82 -18.11 -2.83
CA VAL A 78 -4.38 -16.77 -2.40
C VAL A 78 -5.18 -15.70 -3.11
N TYR A 79 -5.44 -14.60 -2.42
CA TYR A 79 -5.90 -13.35 -3.04
C TYR A 79 -4.72 -12.43 -3.29
N LEU A 80 -4.55 -12.04 -4.53
CA LEU A 80 -3.63 -10.98 -4.94
C LEU A 80 -4.46 -9.77 -5.33
N SER A 81 -4.26 -8.66 -4.62
CA SER A 81 -4.94 -7.39 -4.88
C SER A 81 -3.92 -6.34 -5.32
N SER A 82 -4.24 -5.65 -6.40
CA SER A 82 -3.45 -4.55 -6.94
C SER A 82 -4.16 -3.23 -6.69
N PHE A 83 -3.46 -2.28 -6.07
CA PHE A 83 -3.88 -0.89 -5.93
C PHE A 83 -2.95 0.02 -6.74
N GLU A 84 -2.44 -0.52 -7.86
CA GLU A 84 -1.60 0.19 -8.81
C GLU A 84 -2.44 1.12 -9.69
N VAL A 85 -1.79 2.17 -10.21
CA VAL A 85 -2.45 3.15 -11.10
C VAL A 85 -2.73 2.56 -12.49
N SER A 86 -1.97 1.53 -12.89
CA SER A 86 -2.08 0.86 -14.19
C SER A 86 -2.12 -0.65 -14.06
N ASP A 87 -2.50 -1.31 -15.14
CA ASP A 87 -2.44 -2.76 -15.23
C ASP A 87 -1.02 -3.24 -14.96
N THR A 88 -0.90 -4.20 -14.05
CA THR A 88 0.39 -4.67 -13.55
C THR A 88 0.50 -6.18 -13.69
N SER A 89 1.63 -6.62 -14.23
CA SER A 89 1.96 -8.05 -14.31
C SER A 89 2.67 -8.48 -13.03
N TYR A 90 2.27 -9.63 -12.51
CA TYR A 90 2.85 -10.24 -11.31
C TYR A 90 3.35 -11.64 -11.64
N ARG A 91 4.48 -12.01 -11.06
CA ARG A 91 4.97 -13.39 -11.05
C ARG A 91 4.76 -13.96 -9.66
N VAL A 92 3.92 -14.98 -9.57
CA VAL A 92 3.63 -15.72 -8.34
C VAL A 92 4.45 -16.99 -8.36
N ASN A 93 5.35 -17.14 -7.41
CA ASN A 93 6.17 -18.35 -7.21
C ASN A 93 5.72 -19.05 -5.94
N VAL A 94 5.54 -20.36 -6.02
CA VAL A 94 5.23 -21.21 -4.89
C VAL A 94 6.43 -22.10 -4.61
N GLN A 95 6.88 -22.10 -3.36
CA GLN A 95 7.95 -22.96 -2.89
C GLN A 95 7.41 -23.91 -1.83
N PHE A 96 7.79 -25.17 -1.93
CA PHE A 96 7.55 -26.19 -0.94
C PHE A 96 8.90 -26.77 -0.52
N GLU A 97 9.18 -26.76 0.79
CA GLU A 97 10.48 -27.22 1.34
C GLU A 97 11.69 -26.56 0.65
N GLY A 98 11.60 -25.27 0.34
CA GLY A 98 12.67 -24.51 -0.30
C GLY A 98 12.81 -24.73 -1.82
N GLN A 99 12.01 -25.60 -2.41
CA GLN A 99 12.00 -25.84 -3.86
C GLN A 99 10.82 -25.15 -4.53
N THR A 100 11.06 -24.49 -5.66
CA THR A 100 9.97 -23.89 -6.46
C THR A 100 9.17 -25.00 -7.14
N VAL A 101 7.91 -25.15 -6.76
CA VAL A 101 7.00 -26.20 -7.25
C VAL A 101 5.95 -25.68 -8.24
N ALA A 102 5.70 -24.39 -8.23
CA ALA A 102 4.81 -23.74 -9.20
C ALA A 102 5.23 -22.29 -9.45
N THR A 103 5.01 -21.84 -10.69
CA THR A 103 5.18 -20.42 -11.08
C THR A 103 4.02 -20.04 -11.99
N GLN A 104 3.38 -18.92 -11.71
CA GLN A 104 2.28 -18.39 -12.51
C GLN A 104 2.45 -16.90 -12.74
N ASN A 105 2.25 -16.45 -13.98
CA ASN A 105 2.18 -15.03 -14.29
C ASN A 105 0.72 -14.58 -14.29
N VAL A 106 0.43 -13.47 -13.61
CA VAL A 106 -0.92 -12.94 -13.43
C VAL A 106 -0.91 -11.47 -13.82
N LEU A 107 -1.75 -11.10 -14.77
CA LEU A 107 -2.02 -9.70 -15.09
C LEU A 107 -3.24 -9.26 -14.28
N LEU A 108 -3.10 -8.21 -13.51
CA LEU A 108 -4.19 -7.55 -12.81
C LEU A 108 -4.42 -6.16 -13.39
N ALA A 109 -5.68 -5.86 -13.63
CA ALA A 109 -6.08 -4.49 -13.95
C ALA A 109 -5.87 -3.56 -12.75
N SER A 110 -5.79 -2.27 -13.02
CA SER A 110 -5.74 -1.24 -11.99
C SER A 110 -6.84 -1.45 -10.96
N THR A 111 -6.50 -1.37 -9.67
CA THR A 111 -7.42 -1.50 -8.53
C THR A 111 -8.30 -2.77 -8.55
N SER A 112 -7.73 -3.90 -8.98
CA SER A 112 -8.43 -5.17 -9.05
C SER A 112 -7.83 -6.23 -8.12
N SER A 113 -8.63 -7.27 -7.84
CA SER A 113 -8.21 -8.42 -7.04
C SER A 113 -8.54 -9.70 -7.79
N ARG A 114 -7.69 -10.71 -7.60
CA ARG A 114 -7.89 -12.04 -8.18
C ARG A 114 -7.54 -13.13 -7.19
N GLN A 115 -8.40 -14.12 -7.11
CA GLN A 115 -8.10 -15.38 -6.44
C GLN A 115 -7.30 -16.28 -7.38
N ILE A 116 -6.26 -16.90 -6.84
CA ILE A 116 -5.38 -17.81 -7.56
C ILE A 116 -5.37 -19.13 -6.79
N ASP A 117 -5.81 -20.18 -7.43
CA ASP A 117 -5.91 -21.52 -6.84
C ASP A 117 -4.71 -22.35 -7.22
N PHE A 118 -4.16 -23.05 -6.24
CA PHE A 118 -3.03 -23.96 -6.44
C PHE A 118 -3.38 -25.38 -6.01
N SER A 119 -2.91 -26.34 -6.81
CA SER A 119 -3.05 -27.76 -6.53
C SER A 119 -1.72 -28.44 -6.89
N ILE A 120 -0.88 -28.70 -5.90
CA ILE A 120 0.49 -29.16 -6.06
C ILE A 120 0.54 -30.65 -5.73
N PRO A 121 0.87 -31.52 -6.71
CA PRO A 121 1.02 -32.94 -6.45
C PRO A 121 2.28 -33.20 -5.61
N VAL A 122 2.14 -34.03 -4.58
CA VAL A 122 3.23 -34.40 -3.68
C VAL A 122 3.31 -35.91 -3.61
N LYS A 123 4.54 -36.44 -3.67
CA LYS A 123 4.85 -37.86 -3.50
C LYS A 123 5.71 -38.05 -2.25
N GLY A 124 5.37 -39.03 -1.47
CA GLY A 124 6.09 -39.36 -0.25
C GLY A 124 5.30 -39.04 1.01
N LYS A 125 5.86 -39.41 2.15
CA LYS A 125 5.27 -39.12 3.46
C LYS A 125 5.62 -37.68 3.82
N LEU A 126 4.61 -36.91 4.11
CA LEU A 126 4.77 -35.54 4.62
C LEU A 126 5.15 -35.57 6.10
N ASP A 127 5.89 -34.56 6.54
CA ASP A 127 6.22 -34.37 7.93
C ASP A 127 5.00 -33.84 8.75
N THR A 128 5.15 -33.83 10.05
CA THR A 128 4.12 -33.33 10.94
C THR A 128 3.92 -31.80 10.79
N GLN A 129 4.92 -31.10 10.27
CA GLN A 129 4.85 -29.68 9.99
C GLN A 129 5.57 -29.39 8.67
N ASN A 130 4.81 -28.98 7.69
CA ASN A 130 5.30 -28.64 6.35
C ASN A 130 5.09 -27.16 6.10
N GLN A 131 6.01 -26.55 5.34
CA GLN A 131 5.98 -25.12 5.03
C GLN A 131 5.77 -24.90 3.53
N ILE A 132 4.84 -24.00 3.21
CA ILE A 132 4.70 -23.41 1.88
C ILE A 132 5.03 -21.93 1.96
N LEU A 133 5.82 -21.45 1.01
CA LEU A 133 6.10 -20.05 0.79
C LEU A 133 5.54 -19.63 -0.57
N VAL A 134 4.66 -18.64 -0.55
CA VAL A 134 4.17 -17.97 -1.77
C VAL A 134 4.84 -16.60 -1.85
N SER A 135 5.62 -16.37 -2.89
CA SER A 135 6.25 -15.08 -3.15
C SER A 135 5.73 -14.47 -4.44
N VAL A 136 5.44 -13.17 -4.40
CA VAL A 136 4.94 -12.41 -5.55
C VAL A 136 5.90 -11.28 -5.86
N THR A 137 6.36 -11.24 -7.09
CA THR A 137 7.25 -10.20 -7.60
C THR A 137 6.61 -9.48 -8.78
N LYS A 138 6.87 -8.18 -8.88
CA LYS A 138 6.57 -7.41 -10.09
C LYS A 138 7.79 -7.54 -11.00
N PRO A 139 7.68 -8.13 -12.20
CA PRO A 139 8.79 -8.09 -13.14
C PRO A 139 9.01 -6.63 -13.53
N SER A 140 10.14 -6.06 -13.16
CA SER A 140 10.51 -4.72 -13.57
C SER A 140 10.59 -4.68 -15.10
N VAL A 141 9.84 -3.76 -15.72
CA VAL A 141 9.86 -3.56 -17.18
C VAL A 141 11.17 -2.91 -17.63
N ARG A 142 12.00 -2.43 -16.69
CA ARG A 142 13.30 -1.83 -16.96
C ARG A 142 14.41 -2.67 -16.35
N ALA A 143 15.20 -3.26 -17.24
CA ALA A 143 16.50 -3.84 -16.95
C ALA A 143 17.56 -2.74 -16.65
N ASP A 144 17.17 -1.56 -16.24
CA ASP A 144 18.08 -0.47 -15.89
C ASP A 144 18.52 -0.60 -14.45
N GLU A 145 19.79 -0.51 -14.24
CA GLU A 145 20.69 -0.79 -13.13
C GLU A 145 20.37 -0.12 -11.77
N ASN A 146 19.22 0.54 -11.64
CA ASN A 146 18.66 1.03 -10.38
C ASN A 146 17.36 0.29 -10.08
N ALA A 147 17.46 -0.98 -9.68
CA ALA A 147 16.36 -1.67 -9.00
C ALA A 147 15.91 -0.79 -7.83
N SER A 148 14.79 -0.12 -8.01
CA SER A 148 14.19 0.71 -6.98
C SER A 148 13.98 -0.16 -5.75
N LYS A 149 14.26 0.39 -4.59
CA LYS A 149 14.05 -0.22 -3.26
C LYS A 149 12.60 -0.71 -3.01
N ASP A 150 11.72 -0.52 -3.99
CA ASP A 150 10.29 -0.80 -3.94
C ASP A 150 9.92 -2.21 -4.46
N ASP A 151 10.88 -2.99 -4.98
CA ASP A 151 10.65 -4.36 -5.47
C ASP A 151 10.82 -5.44 -4.37
N VAL A 152 10.45 -5.11 -3.13
CA VAL A 152 10.39 -6.12 -2.08
C VAL A 152 9.31 -7.13 -2.45
N PRO A 153 9.65 -8.44 -2.59
CA PRO A 153 8.65 -9.46 -2.89
C PRO A 153 7.61 -9.50 -1.76
N LEU A 154 6.34 -9.61 -2.13
CA LEU A 154 5.31 -9.94 -1.17
C LEU A 154 5.44 -11.43 -0.84
N GLU A 155 5.54 -11.75 0.43
CA GLU A 155 5.71 -13.13 0.90
C GLU A 155 4.58 -13.53 1.83
N LEU A 156 4.11 -14.76 1.67
CA LEU A 156 3.08 -15.36 2.49
C LEU A 156 3.52 -16.78 2.87
N VAL A 157 3.64 -17.03 4.16
CA VAL A 157 4.08 -18.34 4.68
C VAL A 157 2.88 -19.06 5.27
N GLY A 158 2.68 -20.30 4.87
CA GLY A 158 1.66 -21.19 5.41
C GLY A 158 2.26 -22.48 5.95
N TYR A 159 1.69 -22.97 7.06
CA TYR A 159 2.06 -24.26 7.66
C TYR A 159 0.85 -25.18 7.65
N PHE A 160 1.09 -26.46 7.40
CA PHE A 160 0.05 -27.49 7.44
C PHE A 160 0.63 -28.83 7.91
N ALA A 161 -0.25 -29.67 8.46
CA ALA A 161 0.08 -31.04 8.84
C ALA A 161 -0.16 -31.99 7.65
N GLY A 162 0.71 -32.99 7.51
CA GLY A 162 0.60 -34.07 6.53
C GLY A 162 -0.20 -35.24 7.04
#